data_9050371e9309181444c65b6378276ba6
#
_entry.id   9050371e9309181444c65b6378276ba6
#
_cell.length_a   1.000
_cell.length_b   1.000
_cell.length_c   1.000
_cell.angle_alpha   90.00
_cell.angle_beta   90.00
_cell.angle_gamma   90.00
#
_symmetry.space_group_name_H-M   'P 1'
#
loop_
_entity.id
_entity.type
_entity.pdbx_description
1 polymer ?
#
loop_
_entity_poly.entity_id
_entity_poly.type
_entity_poly.pdbx_seq_one_letter_code
_entity_poly.pdbx_strand_id
1 'polypeptide(L)'
;MKNINKYILPLIILLFSIQLLDPKEVLTQDITSGESQYEEFCSDCHSLTLRGTAHGSSLIGKQFIEKWEKRGFQSLFDYTKESMPPGQQGLLSDKSYKEIHNYILASNNKKTDDSWVAFSDPNTIDQPNERKTNFKNKVIKSFKNISLEDINNPPSSDWLSWRRTIDGQGFSPLKIINTENIKDLKLSWSLSMNEGSNQVTPLVSQGIMFLTNPGNIIQALDARNGELIWEYSYPFPKGSRTLGGPTRNIAIYEDKIFMATYDASLIALDVKTGKLIWKTKKANFKDGYTHTSGPIVANGVIVSGINGCERYIEDGCFITGHDPDNGKELWRTSTIANPEDEYGDTWGNTDKVFRAGGDTWIPGSYDPDLNLFFIGTSQAKPWVADSRGMTTKDSALYTNSTLAINPNSGKIVWFYQHIPGETIDMEVGFERVLVNY
;
A
#
# COMPACT_ATOMS: atom_id res chain seq x y z
N MET A 1 54.71 -82.25 -18.81
CA MET A 1 55.55 -81.16 -18.34
C MET A 1 54.75 -79.87 -18.35
N LYS A 2 54.75 -79.23 -17.21
CA LYS A 2 54.28 -77.83 -16.90
C LYS A 2 52.77 -77.57 -16.85
N ASN A 3 52.36 -77.55 -15.60
CA ASN A 3 51.09 -76.95 -15.08
C ASN A 3 50.94 -75.47 -15.45
N ILE A 4 49.72 -75.09 -15.81
CA ILE A 4 49.30 -73.72 -15.76
C ILE A 4 48.07 -73.63 -14.83
N ASN A 5 48.29 -73.03 -13.67
CA ASN A 5 47.29 -72.75 -12.69
C ASN A 5 46.31 -71.65 -13.22
N LYS A 6 45.01 -71.94 -13.18
CA LYS A 6 43.92 -70.95 -13.39
C LYS A 6 43.60 -70.37 -12.06
N TYR A 7 43.86 -69.07 -11.91
CA TYR A 7 43.25 -68.22 -10.83
C TYR A 7 41.87 -67.79 -11.26
N ILE A 8 40.87 -68.30 -10.58
CA ILE A 8 39.47 -67.76 -10.68
C ILE A 8 39.37 -66.71 -9.63
N LEU A 9 39.15 -65.44 -10.09
CA LEU A 9 38.83 -64.31 -9.26
C LEU A 9 37.29 -64.25 -9.04
N PRO A 10 36.76 -64.23 -7.81
CA PRO A 10 35.33 -64.08 -7.62
C PRO A 10 34.92 -62.59 -7.84
N LEU A 11 34.05 -62.43 -8.79
CA LEU A 11 33.40 -61.15 -9.04
C LEU A 11 32.40 -60.86 -7.92
N ILE A 12 32.75 -59.98 -6.99
CA ILE A 12 31.82 -59.48 -5.96
C ILE A 12 30.92 -58.46 -6.64
N ILE A 13 29.70 -58.86 -6.95
CA ILE A 13 28.62 -57.94 -7.37
C ILE A 13 28.11 -57.24 -6.13
N LEU A 14 28.53 -55.99 -5.94
CA LEU A 14 27.95 -55.10 -4.94
C LEU A 14 26.56 -54.63 -5.44
N LEU A 15 25.52 -55.32 -4.99
CA LEU A 15 24.14 -54.85 -5.16
C LEU A 15 23.94 -53.61 -4.28
N PHE A 16 24.06 -52.41 -4.87
CA PHE A 16 23.53 -51.23 -4.29
C PHE A 16 22.00 -51.35 -4.33
N SER A 17 21.39 -51.72 -3.22
CA SER A 17 19.96 -51.57 -3.01
C SER A 17 19.65 -50.07 -2.92
N ILE A 18 19.22 -49.47 -4.02
CA ILE A 18 18.55 -48.19 -4.00
C ILE A 18 17.23 -48.44 -3.26
N GLN A 19 17.18 -48.11 -1.96
CA GLN A 19 15.93 -48.01 -1.26
C GLN A 19 15.18 -46.82 -1.88
N LEU A 20 14.22 -47.11 -2.74
CA LEU A 20 13.17 -46.12 -3.11
C LEU A 20 12.37 -45.89 -1.85
N LEU A 21 12.55 -44.71 -1.23
CA LEU A 21 11.71 -44.25 -0.13
C LEU A 21 10.25 -44.23 -0.59
N ASP A 22 9.34 -44.72 0.26
CA ASP A 22 7.91 -44.65 -0.01
C ASP A 22 7.52 -43.20 -0.16
N PRO A 23 6.75 -42.81 -1.20
CA PRO A 23 6.27 -41.43 -1.36
C PRO A 23 5.59 -40.85 -0.14
N LYS A 24 4.98 -41.70 0.69
CA LYS A 24 4.35 -41.29 1.98
C LYS A 24 5.41 -40.92 3.03
N GLU A 25 6.53 -41.62 3.10
CA GLU A 25 7.62 -41.30 4.03
C GLU A 25 8.31 -40.02 3.66
N VAL A 26 8.52 -39.76 2.37
CA VAL A 26 9.07 -38.48 1.87
C VAL A 26 8.15 -37.31 2.23
N LEU A 27 6.84 -37.44 2.03
CA LEU A 27 5.87 -36.38 2.33
C LEU A 27 5.82 -36.08 3.83
N THR A 28 5.89 -37.09 4.69
CA THR A 28 5.88 -36.90 6.14
C THR A 28 7.16 -36.22 6.61
N GLN A 29 8.30 -36.54 6.03
CA GLN A 29 9.59 -35.92 6.34
C GLN A 29 9.63 -34.45 5.92
N ASP A 30 9.06 -34.11 4.75
CA ASP A 30 8.97 -32.74 4.26
C ASP A 30 8.06 -31.86 5.16
N ILE A 31 6.97 -32.39 5.68
CA ILE A 31 6.08 -31.66 6.59
C ILE A 31 6.75 -31.39 7.93
N THR A 32 7.46 -32.38 8.50
CA THR A 32 8.17 -32.22 9.79
C THR A 32 9.34 -31.23 9.64
N SER A 33 10.03 -31.25 8.52
CA SER A 33 11.07 -30.26 8.21
C SER A 33 10.48 -28.86 8.04
N GLY A 34 9.33 -28.75 7.35
CA GLY A 34 8.61 -27.50 7.18
C GLY A 34 8.10 -26.89 8.48
N GLU A 35 7.64 -27.74 9.42
CA GLU A 35 7.24 -27.30 10.76
C GLU A 35 8.41 -26.68 11.52
N SER A 36 9.55 -27.36 11.57
CA SER A 36 10.75 -26.86 12.26
C SER A 36 11.25 -25.54 11.67
N GLN A 37 11.26 -25.41 10.34
CA GLN A 37 11.66 -24.16 9.68
C GLN A 37 10.61 -23.06 9.87
N TYR A 38 9.34 -23.39 9.90
CA TYR A 38 8.27 -22.44 10.23
C TYR A 38 8.44 -21.91 11.66
N GLU A 39 8.73 -22.78 12.61
CA GLU A 39 8.99 -22.37 14.00
C GLU A 39 10.17 -21.40 14.09
N GLU A 40 11.24 -21.65 13.35
CA GLU A 40 12.45 -20.84 13.36
C GLU A 40 12.28 -19.48 12.68
N PHE A 41 11.59 -19.42 11.53
CA PHE A 41 11.59 -18.21 10.68
C PHE A 41 10.27 -17.47 10.59
N CYS A 42 9.16 -18.06 11.05
CA CYS A 42 7.82 -17.52 10.82
C CYS A 42 6.98 -17.34 12.10
N SER A 43 7.24 -18.19 13.12
CA SER A 43 6.36 -18.29 14.28
C SER A 43 6.33 -17.03 15.15
N ASP A 44 7.39 -16.24 15.19
CA ASP A 44 7.43 -14.99 15.96
C ASP A 44 6.35 -14.00 15.52
N CYS A 45 6.08 -13.93 14.21
CA CYS A 45 5.02 -13.08 13.67
C CYS A 45 3.69 -13.81 13.53
N HIS A 46 3.69 -15.09 13.12
CA HIS A 46 2.48 -15.83 12.76
C HIS A 46 2.00 -16.82 13.84
N SER A 47 2.63 -16.85 15.01
CA SER A 47 2.48 -17.76 16.14
C SER A 47 2.79 -19.24 15.84
N LEU A 48 3.18 -20.01 16.85
CA LEU A 48 3.39 -21.48 16.74
C LEU A 48 2.13 -22.21 16.27
N THR A 49 0.95 -21.65 16.52
CA THR A 49 -0.34 -22.24 16.14
C THR A 49 -0.84 -21.77 14.77
N LEU A 50 -0.07 -21.02 14.00
CA LEU A 50 -0.42 -20.39 12.73
C LEU A 50 -1.63 -19.42 12.81
N ARG A 51 -2.13 -19.11 14.02
CA ARG A 51 -3.32 -18.24 14.20
C ARG A 51 -3.02 -16.76 14.07
N GLY A 52 -1.75 -16.41 13.86
CA GLY A 52 -1.29 -15.03 13.80
C GLY A 52 -1.06 -14.41 15.17
N THR A 53 -0.51 -13.22 15.14
CA THR A 53 -0.25 -12.35 16.29
C THR A 53 -0.61 -10.91 15.91
N ALA A 54 -0.27 -9.92 16.75
CA ALA A 54 -0.36 -8.51 16.36
C ALA A 54 0.59 -8.13 15.21
N HIS A 55 1.54 -9.02 14.84
CA HIS A 55 2.62 -8.74 13.89
C HIS A 55 2.48 -9.52 12.57
N GLY A 56 1.70 -10.60 12.58
CA GLY A 56 1.47 -11.44 11.41
C GLY A 56 0.06 -11.99 11.38
N SER A 57 -0.57 -11.97 10.21
CA SER A 57 -1.93 -12.48 10.03
C SER A 57 -1.99 -14.00 10.24
N SER A 58 -3.19 -14.53 10.52
CA SER A 58 -3.43 -15.97 10.56
C SER A 58 -3.08 -16.62 9.23
N LEU A 59 -2.38 -17.76 9.30
CA LEU A 59 -2.04 -18.62 8.15
C LEU A 59 -2.94 -19.87 8.10
N ILE A 60 -3.99 -19.92 8.91
CA ILE A 60 -4.97 -21.01 8.91
C ILE A 60 -6.41 -20.48 8.92
N GLY A 61 -7.34 -21.38 8.53
CA GLY A 61 -8.76 -21.13 8.62
C GLY A 61 -9.39 -20.60 7.33
N LYS A 62 -10.71 -20.42 7.39
CA LYS A 62 -11.55 -20.15 6.22
C LYS A 62 -11.11 -18.93 5.43
N GLN A 63 -10.85 -17.80 6.08
CA GLN A 63 -10.46 -16.54 5.41
C GLN A 63 -9.10 -16.66 4.70
N PHE A 64 -8.13 -17.33 5.32
CA PHE A 64 -6.83 -17.58 4.71
C PHE A 64 -6.97 -18.44 3.45
N ILE A 65 -7.70 -19.55 3.55
CA ILE A 65 -7.90 -20.46 2.43
C ILE A 65 -8.68 -19.80 1.29
N GLU A 66 -9.80 -19.15 1.56
CA GLU A 66 -10.60 -18.47 0.52
C GLU A 66 -9.79 -17.39 -0.23
N LYS A 67 -8.93 -16.66 0.49
CA LYS A 67 -8.04 -15.67 -0.11
C LYS A 67 -7.06 -16.29 -1.10
N TRP A 68 -6.44 -17.41 -0.72
CA TRP A 68 -5.36 -18.01 -1.52
C TRP A 68 -5.86 -19.03 -2.54
N GLU A 69 -6.99 -19.70 -2.31
CA GLU A 69 -7.64 -20.52 -3.34
C GLU A 69 -8.03 -19.70 -4.57
N LYS A 70 -8.57 -18.50 -4.35
CA LYS A 70 -8.91 -17.58 -5.46
C LYS A 70 -7.69 -17.11 -6.25
N ARG A 71 -6.53 -16.99 -5.60
CA ARG A 71 -5.27 -16.52 -6.19
C ARG A 71 -4.38 -17.63 -6.71
N GLY A 72 -4.70 -18.87 -6.38
CA GLY A 72 -3.83 -20.03 -6.58
C GLY A 72 -2.76 -20.15 -5.49
N PHE A 73 -2.49 -21.37 -5.07
CA PHE A 73 -1.52 -21.62 -3.99
C PHE A 73 -0.07 -21.33 -4.43
N GLN A 74 0.23 -21.36 -5.73
CA GLN A 74 1.51 -20.88 -6.24
C GLN A 74 1.73 -19.41 -5.92
N SER A 75 0.69 -18.58 -5.98
CA SER A 75 0.78 -17.17 -5.58
C SER A 75 1.10 -17.00 -4.10
N LEU A 76 0.64 -17.91 -3.23
CA LEU A 76 1.04 -17.92 -1.82
C LEU A 76 2.53 -18.23 -1.68
N PHE A 77 3.03 -19.24 -2.40
CA PHE A 77 4.45 -19.59 -2.40
C PHE A 77 5.33 -18.44 -2.87
N ASP A 78 4.98 -17.85 -4.02
CA ASP A 78 5.74 -16.73 -4.59
C ASP A 78 5.72 -15.52 -3.66
N TYR A 79 4.55 -15.20 -3.09
CA TYR A 79 4.42 -14.15 -2.09
C TYR A 79 5.30 -14.40 -0.86
N THR A 80 5.30 -15.64 -0.33
CA THR A 80 6.10 -16.00 0.84
C THR A 80 7.57 -15.83 0.56
N LYS A 81 8.05 -16.35 -0.58
CA LYS A 81 9.46 -16.26 -0.99
C LYS A 81 9.92 -14.82 -1.19
N GLU A 82 9.07 -13.98 -1.78
CA GLU A 82 9.42 -12.62 -2.16
C GLU A 82 9.17 -11.57 -1.07
N SER A 83 8.42 -11.93 -0.02
CA SER A 83 8.00 -10.97 0.99
C SER A 83 8.27 -11.39 2.43
N MET A 84 8.65 -12.67 2.66
CA MET A 84 8.82 -13.22 4.00
C MET A 84 10.19 -13.91 4.17
N PRO A 85 10.80 -13.84 5.38
CA PRO A 85 10.44 -12.93 6.47
C PRO A 85 10.65 -11.46 6.07
N PRO A 86 9.91 -10.50 6.63
CA PRO A 86 10.09 -9.08 6.33
C PRO A 86 11.53 -8.64 6.65
N GLY A 87 12.17 -7.92 5.70
CA GLY A 87 13.57 -7.51 5.81
C GLY A 87 14.62 -8.59 5.52
N GLN A 88 14.19 -9.82 5.27
CA GLN A 88 15.06 -10.97 4.97
C GLN A 88 14.51 -11.80 3.79
N GLN A 89 13.92 -11.14 2.81
CA GLN A 89 13.33 -11.77 1.64
C GLN A 89 14.38 -12.57 0.86
N GLY A 90 14.04 -13.82 0.53
CA GLY A 90 14.95 -14.70 -0.18
C GLY A 90 16.11 -15.28 0.68
N LEU A 91 16.07 -15.10 2.00
CA LEU A 91 17.04 -15.68 2.92
C LEU A 91 17.08 -17.20 2.85
N LEU A 92 15.91 -17.82 2.73
CA LEU A 92 15.79 -19.27 2.72
C LEU A 92 15.99 -19.85 1.31
N SER A 93 16.40 -21.11 1.24
CA SER A 93 16.44 -21.84 -0.03
C SER A 93 15.04 -22.09 -0.57
N ASP A 94 14.90 -22.29 -1.89
CA ASP A 94 13.63 -22.67 -2.52
C ASP A 94 13.04 -23.94 -1.90
N LYS A 95 13.90 -24.86 -1.50
CA LYS A 95 13.50 -26.07 -0.80
C LYS A 95 12.86 -25.74 0.55
N SER A 96 13.50 -24.87 1.34
CA SER A 96 12.99 -24.43 2.66
C SER A 96 11.65 -23.71 2.54
N TYR A 97 11.51 -22.79 1.59
CA TYR A 97 10.23 -22.14 1.32
C TYR A 97 9.14 -23.15 0.92
N LYS A 98 9.49 -24.16 0.11
CA LYS A 98 8.53 -25.22 -0.29
C LYS A 98 8.09 -26.07 0.90
N GLU A 99 9.01 -26.43 1.78
CA GLU A 99 8.72 -27.22 2.97
C GLU A 99 7.82 -26.46 3.96
N ILE A 100 8.13 -25.20 4.26
CA ILE A 100 7.26 -24.30 5.08
C ILE A 100 5.87 -24.19 4.47
N HIS A 101 5.81 -24.01 3.17
CA HIS A 101 4.56 -23.88 2.44
C HIS A 101 3.70 -25.16 2.52
N ASN A 102 4.32 -26.33 2.36
CA ASN A 102 3.68 -27.62 2.52
C ASN A 102 3.14 -27.81 3.94
N TYR A 103 3.87 -27.36 4.96
CA TYR A 103 3.41 -27.37 6.34
C TYR A 103 2.18 -26.49 6.55
N ILE A 104 2.19 -25.26 6.04
CA ILE A 104 1.03 -24.34 6.14
C ILE A 104 -0.21 -24.96 5.49
N LEU A 105 -0.06 -25.59 4.34
CA LEU A 105 -1.17 -26.21 3.66
C LEU A 105 -1.69 -27.46 4.36
N ALA A 106 -0.80 -28.32 4.81
CA ALA A 106 -1.16 -29.50 5.57
C ALA A 106 -1.95 -29.10 6.85
N SER A 107 -1.50 -28.01 7.51
CA SER A 107 -2.19 -27.43 8.67
C SER A 107 -3.60 -26.88 8.34
N ASN A 108 -3.89 -26.64 7.06
CA ASN A 108 -5.21 -26.27 6.55
C ASN A 108 -5.97 -27.43 5.90
N ASN A 109 -5.54 -28.67 6.08
CA ASN A 109 -6.09 -29.88 5.44
C ASN A 109 -6.12 -29.80 3.91
N LYS A 110 -5.14 -29.11 3.30
CA LYS A 110 -4.97 -29.04 1.85
C LYS A 110 -3.89 -30.01 1.42
N LYS A 111 -4.07 -30.61 0.24
CA LYS A 111 -3.09 -31.52 -0.32
C LYS A 111 -1.89 -30.76 -0.89
N THR A 112 -0.72 -31.33 -0.68
CA THR A 112 0.56 -30.84 -1.21
C THR A 112 0.94 -31.71 -2.41
N ASP A 113 0.23 -31.59 -3.53
CA ASP A 113 0.59 -32.32 -4.73
C ASP A 113 1.28 -31.41 -5.76
N ASP A 114 2.11 -31.99 -6.62
CA ASP A 114 2.88 -31.28 -7.65
C ASP A 114 1.98 -30.65 -8.76
N SER A 115 0.66 -30.79 -8.68
CA SER A 115 -0.31 -30.17 -9.59
C SER A 115 -0.42 -28.65 -9.45
N TRP A 116 0.32 -28.05 -8.57
CA TRP A 116 0.43 -26.62 -8.29
C TRP A 116 0.91 -25.77 -9.46
N VAL A 117 1.54 -26.37 -10.44
CA VAL A 117 2.29 -25.68 -11.50
C VAL A 117 1.35 -25.01 -12.53
N ALA A 118 0.05 -25.25 -12.49
CA ALA A 118 -0.82 -24.98 -13.62
C ALA A 118 -1.80 -23.80 -13.50
N PHE A 119 -1.96 -23.14 -12.36
CA PHE A 119 -3.10 -22.22 -12.17
C PHE A 119 -2.77 -20.87 -11.58
N SER A 120 -1.92 -20.12 -12.16
CA SER A 120 -2.05 -18.66 -12.29
C SER A 120 -0.82 -18.08 -12.93
N ASP A 121 -1.00 -17.28 -13.93
CA ASP A 121 -0.01 -16.32 -14.34
C ASP A 121 0.28 -15.44 -13.10
N PRO A 122 1.50 -15.48 -12.49
CA PRO A 122 1.85 -14.67 -11.32
C PRO A 122 1.77 -13.17 -11.60
N ASN A 123 1.42 -12.79 -12.83
CA ASN A 123 1.26 -11.42 -13.29
C ASN A 123 -0.21 -10.97 -13.35
N THR A 124 -1.15 -11.83 -13.02
CA THR A 124 -2.50 -11.36 -12.75
C THR A 124 -2.52 -10.74 -11.36
N ILE A 125 -2.31 -9.42 -11.28
CA ILE A 125 -3.11 -8.67 -10.33
C ILE A 125 -4.53 -9.18 -10.60
N ASP A 126 -5.26 -9.62 -9.55
CA ASP A 126 -6.71 -9.67 -9.66
C ASP A 126 -7.14 -8.27 -10.11
N GLN A 127 -7.18 -8.09 -11.42
CA GLN A 127 -7.87 -6.96 -12.01
C GLN A 127 -9.26 -7.09 -11.40
N PRO A 128 -9.71 -6.14 -10.61
CA PRO A 128 -11.07 -6.18 -10.11
C PRO A 128 -11.91 -6.50 -11.32
N ASN A 129 -12.63 -7.64 -11.29
CA ASN A 129 -13.35 -8.21 -12.41
C ASN A 129 -13.74 -7.09 -13.34
N GLU A 130 -13.05 -6.98 -14.51
CA GLU A 130 -13.35 -5.88 -15.42
C GLU A 130 -14.86 -5.88 -15.52
N ARG A 131 -15.48 -4.90 -14.91
CA ARG A 131 -16.89 -4.68 -15.14
C ARG A 131 -16.96 -4.51 -16.65
N LYS A 132 -17.26 -5.57 -17.38
CA LYS A 132 -17.56 -5.51 -18.83
C LYS A 132 -18.86 -4.76 -18.95
N THR A 133 -18.81 -3.49 -18.57
CA THR A 133 -19.89 -2.56 -18.82
C THR A 133 -19.69 -2.09 -20.24
N ASN A 134 -20.67 -2.33 -21.08
CA ASN A 134 -20.81 -1.63 -22.37
C ASN A 134 -21.09 -0.13 -22.14
N PHE A 135 -20.58 0.41 -20.99
CA PHE A 135 -20.78 1.80 -20.63
C PHE A 135 -19.88 2.67 -21.51
N LYS A 136 -20.51 3.61 -22.19
CA LYS A 136 -19.80 4.62 -22.98
C LYS A 136 -19.74 5.91 -22.16
N ASN A 137 -18.53 6.35 -21.84
CA ASN A 137 -18.31 7.61 -21.15
C ASN A 137 -19.05 8.76 -21.84
N LYS A 138 -19.78 9.52 -21.05
CA LYS A 138 -20.42 10.78 -21.43
C LYS A 138 -19.47 11.92 -21.08
N VAL A 139 -19.81 13.14 -21.52
CA VAL A 139 -19.04 14.34 -21.23
C VAL A 139 -19.87 15.24 -20.33
N ILE A 140 -19.28 15.76 -19.27
CA ILE A 140 -19.88 16.81 -18.45
C ILE A 140 -19.96 18.08 -19.30
N LYS A 141 -21.18 18.49 -19.67
CA LYS A 141 -21.39 19.57 -20.64
C LYS A 141 -20.91 20.93 -20.16
N SER A 142 -21.05 21.21 -18.88
CA SER A 142 -20.66 22.46 -18.26
C SER A 142 -20.01 22.19 -16.93
N PHE A 143 -18.81 22.70 -16.74
CA PHE A 143 -18.06 22.64 -15.48
C PHE A 143 -17.14 23.87 -15.43
N LYS A 144 -17.32 24.72 -14.40
CA LYS A 144 -16.43 25.86 -14.13
C LYS A 144 -15.17 25.35 -13.46
N ASN A 145 -14.02 25.83 -13.90
CA ASN A 145 -12.73 25.49 -13.28
C ASN A 145 -12.74 25.85 -11.79
N ILE A 146 -12.13 25.00 -10.99
CA ILE A 146 -11.98 25.18 -9.55
C ILE A 146 -10.75 26.03 -9.28
N SER A 147 -10.95 27.21 -8.74
CA SER A 147 -9.86 28.12 -8.38
C SER A 147 -9.26 27.77 -7.00
N LEU A 148 -8.10 28.36 -6.67
CA LEU A 148 -7.56 28.30 -5.31
C LEU A 148 -8.50 28.92 -4.28
N GLU A 149 -9.21 29.98 -4.66
CA GLU A 149 -10.22 30.58 -3.78
C GLU A 149 -11.37 29.61 -3.50
N ASP A 150 -11.86 28.89 -4.51
CA ASP A 150 -12.89 27.85 -4.31
C ASP A 150 -12.40 26.72 -3.39
N ILE A 151 -11.12 26.35 -3.44
CA ILE A 151 -10.52 25.33 -2.56
C ILE A 151 -10.38 25.84 -1.13
N ASN A 152 -9.89 27.05 -0.96
CA ASN A 152 -9.68 27.68 0.35
C ASN A 152 -11.02 27.99 1.04
N ASN A 153 -12.00 28.45 0.27
CA ASN A 153 -13.33 28.85 0.73
C ASN A 153 -14.42 28.16 -0.11
N PRO A 154 -14.61 26.82 0.05
CA PRO A 154 -15.52 26.08 -0.83
C PRO A 154 -16.97 26.54 -0.67
N PRO A 155 -17.71 26.67 -1.79
CA PRO A 155 -19.15 26.92 -1.75
C PRO A 155 -19.85 25.97 -0.78
N SER A 156 -20.91 26.41 -0.12
CA SER A 156 -21.60 25.61 0.89
C SER A 156 -22.14 24.27 0.36
N SER A 157 -22.46 24.21 -0.93
CA SER A 157 -22.92 23.00 -1.64
C SER A 157 -21.81 22.04 -2.03
N ASP A 158 -20.56 22.49 -1.97
CA ASP A 158 -19.43 21.76 -2.55
C ASP A 158 -18.55 21.13 -1.47
N TRP A 159 -17.91 19.99 -1.82
CA TRP A 159 -16.96 19.27 -1.00
C TRP A 159 -15.68 19.04 -1.82
N LEU A 160 -14.73 20.00 -1.74
CA LEU A 160 -13.62 20.09 -2.68
C LEU A 160 -12.30 19.48 -2.18
N SER A 161 -12.24 19.05 -0.92
CA SER A 161 -11.03 18.46 -0.32
C SER A 161 -11.37 17.22 0.51
N TRP A 162 -10.37 16.50 0.97
CA TRP A 162 -10.48 15.30 1.79
C TRP A 162 -11.48 15.43 2.94
N ARG A 163 -11.46 16.54 3.63
CA ARG A 163 -12.39 16.86 4.73
C ARG A 163 -13.23 18.10 4.43
N ARG A 164 -13.67 18.29 3.21
CA ARG A 164 -14.38 19.45 2.64
C ARG A 164 -13.49 20.69 2.55
N THR A 165 -12.96 21.14 3.66
CA THR A 165 -12.03 22.27 3.76
C THR A 165 -10.60 21.80 3.93
N ILE A 166 -9.65 22.59 3.47
CA ILE A 166 -8.23 22.23 3.47
C ILE A 166 -7.59 22.22 4.87
N ASP A 167 -8.26 22.79 5.86
CA ASP A 167 -7.92 22.76 7.28
C ASP A 167 -8.29 21.44 7.98
N GLY A 168 -8.97 20.53 7.28
CA GLY A 168 -9.27 19.18 7.77
C GLY A 168 -10.47 19.09 8.72
N GLN A 169 -11.32 20.11 8.85
CA GLN A 169 -12.40 20.12 9.87
C GLN A 169 -13.55 19.15 9.56
N GLY A 170 -13.80 18.82 8.30
CA GLY A 170 -14.82 17.83 7.93
C GLY A 170 -16.25 18.24 8.20
N PHE A 171 -16.52 19.54 8.22
CA PHE A 171 -17.82 20.11 8.57
C PHE A 171 -18.58 20.57 7.33
N SER A 172 -19.87 20.19 7.22
CA SER A 172 -20.80 20.73 6.21
C SER A 172 -21.60 21.89 6.76
N PRO A 173 -21.60 23.06 6.12
CA PRO A 173 -22.43 24.22 6.55
C PRO A 173 -23.89 24.06 6.15
N LEU A 174 -24.28 23.00 5.43
CA LEU A 174 -25.67 22.76 5.03
C LEU A 174 -26.56 22.50 6.25
N LYS A 175 -27.77 23.11 6.25
CA LYS A 175 -28.74 22.99 7.33
C LYS A 175 -30.04 22.29 6.91
N ILE A 176 -30.08 21.75 5.67
CA ILE A 176 -31.29 21.13 5.12
C ILE A 176 -31.65 19.87 5.94
N ILE A 177 -30.66 19.08 6.35
CA ILE A 177 -30.86 17.96 7.26
C ILE A 177 -30.54 18.44 8.67
N ASN A 178 -31.46 18.22 9.60
CA ASN A 178 -31.37 18.70 10.98
C ASN A 178 -32.10 17.75 11.93
N THR A 179 -32.08 18.02 13.23
CA THR A 179 -32.66 17.18 14.27
C THR A 179 -34.18 16.99 14.14
N GLU A 180 -34.86 17.88 13.47
CA GLU A 180 -36.33 17.82 13.32
C GLU A 180 -36.73 16.88 12.18
N ASN A 181 -35.95 16.82 11.09
CA ASN A 181 -36.29 16.10 9.87
C ASN A 181 -35.43 14.88 9.57
N ILE A 182 -34.40 14.59 10.38
CA ILE A 182 -33.53 13.41 10.18
C ILE A 182 -34.29 12.10 10.13
N LYS A 183 -35.40 11.99 10.86
CA LYS A 183 -36.28 10.80 10.88
C LYS A 183 -36.98 10.54 9.53
N ASP A 184 -37.09 11.55 8.69
CA ASP A 184 -37.76 11.50 7.38
C ASP A 184 -36.78 11.22 6.24
N LEU A 185 -35.49 10.98 6.57
CA LEU A 185 -34.45 10.68 5.59
C LEU A 185 -34.76 9.35 4.86
N LYS A 186 -34.65 9.39 3.52
CA LYS A 186 -34.90 8.24 2.66
C LYS A 186 -33.73 8.02 1.72
N LEU A 187 -33.52 6.75 1.33
CA LEU A 187 -32.55 6.40 0.30
C LEU A 187 -32.97 7.02 -1.03
N SER A 188 -32.10 7.88 -1.59
CA SER A 188 -32.32 8.51 -2.91
C SER A 188 -31.80 7.60 -4.03
N TRP A 189 -30.58 7.08 -3.88
CA TRP A 189 -29.96 6.16 -4.83
C TRP A 189 -28.87 5.35 -4.14
N SER A 190 -28.39 4.29 -4.79
CA SER A 190 -27.28 3.47 -4.34
C SER A 190 -26.38 3.09 -5.53
N LEU A 191 -25.09 2.94 -5.27
CA LEU A 191 -24.08 2.51 -6.24
C LEU A 191 -23.35 1.29 -5.71
N SER A 192 -23.31 0.21 -6.51
CA SER A 192 -22.44 -0.93 -6.21
C SER A 192 -21.00 -0.58 -6.57
N MET A 193 -20.10 -0.73 -5.61
CA MET A 193 -18.68 -0.55 -5.82
C MET A 193 -17.99 -1.89 -6.10
N ASN A 194 -16.77 -1.86 -6.63
CA ASN A 194 -15.97 -3.07 -6.83
C ASN A 194 -15.58 -3.69 -5.48
N GLU A 195 -15.34 -5.00 -5.49
CA GLU A 195 -14.80 -5.71 -4.31
C GLU A 195 -13.43 -5.12 -3.93
N GLY A 196 -13.19 -5.03 -2.64
CA GLY A 196 -11.93 -4.55 -2.08
C GLY A 196 -12.10 -3.55 -0.95
N SER A 197 -11.01 -3.07 -0.41
CA SER A 197 -11.01 -2.06 0.64
C SER A 197 -11.38 -0.70 0.08
N ASN A 198 -12.38 -0.06 0.66
CA ASN A 198 -12.85 1.26 0.28
C ASN A 198 -12.94 2.18 1.49
N GLN A 199 -12.21 3.29 1.45
CA GLN A 199 -12.20 4.33 2.46
C GLN A 199 -12.25 5.72 1.81
N VAL A 200 -12.84 5.82 0.62
CA VAL A 200 -12.87 7.05 -0.16
C VAL A 200 -13.73 8.13 0.51
N THR A 201 -13.24 9.36 0.46
CA THR A 201 -14.07 10.55 0.62
C THR A 201 -14.41 11.07 -0.77
N PRO A 202 -15.69 11.03 -1.18
CA PRO A 202 -16.10 11.61 -2.46
C PRO A 202 -15.91 13.13 -2.47
N LEU A 203 -15.48 13.67 -3.61
CA LEU A 203 -15.54 15.11 -3.86
C LEU A 203 -16.85 15.45 -4.56
N VAL A 204 -17.43 16.59 -4.22
CA VAL A 204 -18.63 17.08 -4.87
C VAL A 204 -18.43 18.52 -5.31
N SER A 205 -18.65 18.79 -6.58
CA SER A 205 -18.66 20.14 -7.13
C SER A 205 -19.70 20.28 -8.23
N GLN A 206 -20.46 21.37 -8.16
CA GLN A 206 -21.44 21.76 -9.20
C GLN A 206 -22.42 20.62 -9.53
N GLY A 207 -22.81 19.83 -8.52
CA GLY A 207 -23.74 18.70 -8.66
C GLY A 207 -23.13 17.42 -9.24
N ILE A 208 -21.83 17.39 -9.45
CA ILE A 208 -21.09 16.18 -9.86
C ILE A 208 -20.34 15.62 -8.66
N MET A 209 -20.44 14.32 -8.45
CA MET A 209 -19.69 13.57 -7.45
C MET A 209 -18.55 12.81 -8.11
N PHE A 210 -17.34 12.99 -7.61
CA PHE A 210 -16.14 12.26 -8.04
C PHE A 210 -15.70 11.34 -6.91
N LEU A 211 -15.48 10.07 -7.21
CA LEU A 211 -15.05 9.09 -6.22
C LEU A 211 -14.14 8.03 -6.83
N THR A 212 -13.39 7.35 -5.97
CA THR A 212 -12.59 6.20 -6.35
C THR A 212 -13.27 4.89 -5.97
N ASN A 213 -13.01 3.86 -6.78
CA ASN A 213 -13.30 2.47 -6.44
C ASN A 213 -11.99 1.70 -6.22
N PRO A 214 -12.04 0.55 -5.51
CA PRO A 214 -10.91 -0.36 -5.46
C PRO A 214 -10.35 -0.68 -6.85
N GLY A 215 -9.01 -0.73 -6.98
CA GLY A 215 -8.34 -0.93 -8.27
C GLY A 215 -7.98 0.37 -8.98
N ASN A 216 -7.89 1.50 -8.29
CA ASN A 216 -7.60 2.81 -8.87
C ASN A 216 -8.57 3.18 -10.02
N ILE A 217 -9.84 2.98 -9.79
CA ILE A 217 -10.90 3.40 -10.69
C ILE A 217 -11.44 4.73 -10.19
N ILE A 218 -11.61 5.71 -11.07
CA ILE A 218 -12.25 6.99 -10.77
C ILE A 218 -13.56 7.07 -11.54
N GLN A 219 -14.61 7.53 -10.87
CA GLN A 219 -15.94 7.72 -11.45
C GLN A 219 -16.43 9.16 -11.22
N ALA A 220 -17.12 9.70 -12.21
CA ALA A 220 -17.95 10.90 -12.08
C ALA A 220 -19.43 10.53 -12.19
N LEU A 221 -20.20 10.95 -11.21
CA LEU A 221 -21.63 10.68 -11.10
C LEU A 221 -22.43 11.97 -11.04
N ASP A 222 -23.66 11.98 -11.56
CA ASP A 222 -24.62 12.99 -11.17
C ASP A 222 -24.99 12.76 -9.70
N ALA A 223 -24.64 13.71 -8.83
CA ALA A 223 -24.82 13.57 -7.38
C ALA A 223 -26.30 13.45 -6.96
N ARG A 224 -27.26 13.87 -7.81
CA ARG A 224 -28.69 13.86 -7.52
C ARG A 224 -29.33 12.47 -7.64
N ASN A 225 -28.83 11.65 -8.58
CA ASN A 225 -29.47 10.38 -8.94
C ASN A 225 -28.48 9.20 -9.04
N GLY A 226 -27.18 9.43 -8.84
CA GLY A 226 -26.14 8.42 -8.93
C GLY A 226 -25.84 7.94 -10.35
N GLU A 227 -26.33 8.63 -11.39
CA GLU A 227 -26.05 8.24 -12.79
C GLU A 227 -24.56 8.37 -13.09
N LEU A 228 -23.95 7.29 -13.58
CA LEU A 228 -22.56 7.30 -14.02
C LEU A 228 -22.40 8.15 -15.29
N ILE A 229 -21.52 9.15 -15.23
CA ILE A 229 -21.21 10.03 -16.36
C ILE A 229 -19.98 9.52 -17.09
N TRP A 230 -18.88 9.31 -16.37
CA TRP A 230 -17.68 8.69 -16.93
C TRP A 230 -16.94 7.87 -15.87
N GLU A 231 -16.17 6.92 -16.34
CA GLU A 231 -15.29 6.08 -15.54
C GLU A 231 -13.91 6.01 -16.20
N TYR A 232 -12.89 6.07 -15.38
CA TYR A 232 -11.50 5.83 -15.76
C TYR A 232 -10.94 4.70 -14.92
N SER A 233 -10.54 3.61 -15.55
CA SER A 233 -9.83 2.49 -14.93
C SER A 233 -8.35 2.62 -15.22
N TYR A 234 -7.54 2.70 -14.17
CA TYR A 234 -6.09 2.84 -14.33
C TYR A 234 -5.46 1.55 -14.83
N PRO A 235 -4.71 1.59 -15.96
CA PRO A 235 -4.02 0.42 -16.48
C PRO A 235 -2.73 0.18 -15.68
N PHE A 236 -2.72 -0.86 -14.84
CA PHE A 236 -1.53 -1.20 -14.07
C PHE A 236 -0.42 -1.77 -14.96
N PRO A 237 0.85 -1.39 -14.70
CA PRO A 237 1.98 -2.09 -15.28
C PRO A 237 2.01 -3.55 -14.87
N LYS A 238 2.51 -4.42 -15.75
CA LYS A 238 2.70 -5.84 -15.45
C LYS A 238 3.58 -6.01 -14.21
N GLY A 239 3.12 -6.82 -13.26
CA GLY A 239 3.82 -7.08 -12.00
C GLY A 239 3.61 -5.99 -10.94
N SER A 240 2.69 -5.04 -11.12
CA SER A 240 2.30 -4.13 -10.05
C SER A 240 1.66 -4.91 -8.92
N ARG A 241 2.06 -4.60 -7.70
CA ARG A 241 1.47 -5.16 -6.48
C ARG A 241 0.81 -4.05 -5.70
N THR A 242 -0.31 -4.37 -5.07
CA THR A 242 -0.95 -3.47 -4.14
C THR A 242 -0.87 -4.07 -2.75
N LEU A 243 -0.77 -3.24 -1.73
CA LEU A 243 -0.94 -3.68 -0.35
C LEU A 243 -2.40 -4.03 -0.03
N GLY A 244 -3.28 -4.04 -1.06
CA GLY A 244 -4.72 -4.24 -0.90
C GLY A 244 -5.41 -3.09 -0.17
N GLY A 245 -4.72 -1.98 0.01
CA GLY A 245 -5.24 -0.78 0.67
C GLY A 245 -6.18 0.02 -0.24
N PRO A 246 -6.98 0.90 0.35
CA PRO A 246 -7.89 1.78 -0.39
C PRO A 246 -7.12 2.93 -1.06
N THR A 247 -7.73 3.54 -2.08
CA THR A 247 -7.45 4.93 -2.45
C THR A 247 -8.36 5.83 -1.63
N ARG A 248 -7.82 6.55 -0.64
CA ARG A 248 -8.63 7.31 0.33
C ARG A 248 -9.18 8.60 -0.21
N ASN A 249 -8.43 9.28 -1.05
CA ASN A 249 -8.82 10.57 -1.59
C ASN A 249 -8.25 10.81 -2.99
N ILE A 250 -8.87 11.74 -3.66
CA ILE A 250 -8.45 12.42 -4.88
C ILE A 250 -8.44 13.92 -4.61
N ALA A 251 -7.79 14.67 -5.45
CA ALA A 251 -7.86 16.14 -5.42
C ALA A 251 -8.50 16.68 -6.70
N ILE A 252 -9.08 17.86 -6.62
CA ILE A 252 -9.63 18.59 -7.76
C ILE A 252 -9.05 20.00 -7.77
N TYR A 253 -8.58 20.43 -8.91
CA TYR A 253 -8.10 21.81 -9.11
C TYR A 253 -8.15 22.17 -10.59
N GLU A 254 -8.58 23.40 -10.87
CA GLU A 254 -8.88 23.88 -12.21
C GLU A 254 -9.84 22.93 -12.95
N ASP A 255 -9.42 22.34 -14.04
CA ASP A 255 -10.17 21.41 -14.87
C ASP A 255 -9.71 19.95 -14.71
N LYS A 256 -9.00 19.63 -13.63
CA LYS A 256 -8.33 18.34 -13.46
C LYS A 256 -8.70 17.64 -12.15
N ILE A 257 -8.77 16.30 -12.22
CA ILE A 257 -8.82 15.39 -11.06
C ILE A 257 -7.44 14.72 -10.94
N PHE A 258 -6.90 14.71 -9.74
CA PHE A 258 -5.60 14.12 -9.44
C PHE A 258 -5.76 12.89 -8.55
N MET A 259 -5.04 11.81 -8.89
CA MET A 259 -5.02 10.58 -8.11
C MET A 259 -3.60 10.03 -8.01
N ALA A 260 -3.24 9.55 -6.83
CA ALA A 260 -2.04 8.75 -6.62
C ALA A 260 -2.38 7.26 -6.79
N THR A 261 -1.57 6.53 -7.57
CA THR A 261 -1.86 5.15 -7.99
C THR A 261 -1.01 4.12 -7.25
N TYR A 262 -1.47 2.87 -7.18
CA TYR A 262 -0.77 1.80 -6.46
C TYR A 262 0.62 1.49 -7.03
N ASP A 263 0.89 1.82 -8.29
CA ASP A 263 2.21 1.68 -8.90
C ASP A 263 3.16 2.88 -8.65
N ALA A 264 2.92 3.60 -7.55
CA ALA A 264 3.70 4.76 -7.12
C ALA A 264 3.79 5.88 -8.18
N SER A 265 2.69 6.10 -8.90
CA SER A 265 2.56 7.21 -9.85
C SER A 265 1.51 8.22 -9.38
N LEU A 266 1.58 9.42 -9.92
CA LEU A 266 0.56 10.47 -9.82
C LEU A 266 -0.01 10.73 -11.20
N ILE A 267 -1.33 10.86 -11.31
CA ILE A 267 -2.01 11.13 -12.59
C ILE A 267 -2.95 12.32 -12.47
N ALA A 268 -3.20 12.97 -13.60
CA ALA A 268 -4.26 13.94 -13.78
C ALA A 268 -5.21 13.51 -14.88
N LEU A 269 -6.51 13.63 -14.61
CA LEU A 269 -7.59 13.39 -15.57
C LEU A 269 -8.30 14.69 -15.85
N ASP A 270 -8.76 14.87 -17.09
CA ASP A 270 -9.70 15.94 -17.45
C ASP A 270 -11.03 15.73 -16.73
N VAL A 271 -11.48 16.73 -15.99
CA VAL A 271 -12.68 16.65 -15.13
C VAL A 271 -13.96 16.36 -15.91
N LYS A 272 -14.06 16.84 -17.16
CA LYS A 272 -15.25 16.69 -18.00
C LYS A 272 -15.37 15.33 -18.67
N THR A 273 -14.24 14.75 -19.02
CA THR A 273 -14.19 13.54 -19.87
C THR A 273 -13.63 12.31 -19.21
N GLY A 274 -12.95 12.47 -18.06
CA GLY A 274 -12.19 11.40 -17.41
C GLY A 274 -10.94 10.94 -18.19
N LYS A 275 -10.53 11.67 -19.23
CA LYS A 275 -9.33 11.30 -20.02
C LYS A 275 -8.06 11.66 -19.29
N LEU A 276 -7.06 10.78 -19.39
CA LEU A 276 -5.72 11.02 -18.87
C LEU A 276 -5.08 12.23 -19.57
N ILE A 277 -4.63 13.21 -18.77
CA ILE A 277 -3.89 14.37 -19.24
C ILE A 277 -2.38 14.10 -19.12
N TRP A 278 -1.93 13.73 -17.91
CA TRP A 278 -0.53 13.39 -17.66
C TRP A 278 -0.40 12.30 -16.59
N LYS A 279 0.74 11.63 -16.60
CA LYS A 279 1.19 10.65 -15.60
C LYS A 279 2.65 10.92 -15.24
N THR A 280 2.94 10.98 -13.93
CA THR A 280 4.29 11.10 -13.40
C THR A 280 4.59 9.92 -12.48
N LYS A 281 5.65 9.17 -12.78
CA LYS A 281 6.16 8.12 -11.91
C LYS A 281 6.94 8.79 -10.77
N LYS A 282 6.51 8.58 -9.52
CA LYS A 282 7.17 9.12 -8.33
C LYS A 282 8.30 8.20 -7.84
N ALA A 283 8.06 6.89 -7.90
CA ALA A 283 9.00 5.88 -7.45
C ALA A 283 8.83 4.58 -8.24
N ASN A 284 9.72 3.64 -8.02
CA ASN A 284 9.60 2.33 -8.63
C ASN A 284 8.78 1.39 -7.73
N PHE A 285 7.58 1.02 -8.16
CA PHE A 285 6.71 0.11 -7.40
C PHE A 285 7.33 -1.27 -7.12
N LYS A 286 8.31 -1.70 -7.93
CA LYS A 286 9.03 -2.97 -7.71
C LYS A 286 9.88 -2.94 -6.43
N ASP A 287 10.26 -1.75 -5.98
CA ASP A 287 10.99 -1.53 -4.74
C ASP A 287 10.05 -1.49 -3.52
N GLY A 288 8.74 -1.65 -3.74
CA GLY A 288 7.71 -1.70 -2.70
C GLY A 288 6.87 -0.45 -2.57
N TYR A 289 7.27 0.65 -3.18
CA TYR A 289 6.52 1.90 -3.12
C TYR A 289 5.11 1.78 -3.69
N THR A 290 4.16 2.40 -3.00
CA THR A 290 2.74 2.43 -3.38
C THR A 290 2.05 3.67 -2.81
N HIS A 291 0.75 3.82 -3.07
CA HIS A 291 -0.08 4.82 -2.43
C HIS A 291 -1.36 4.20 -1.88
N THR A 292 -1.77 4.62 -0.71
CA THR A 292 -3.09 4.33 -0.11
C THR A 292 -3.84 5.62 0.23
N SER A 293 -3.21 6.77 0.00
CA SER A 293 -3.84 8.10 0.02
C SER A 293 -3.63 8.81 -1.31
N GLY A 294 -4.30 9.92 -1.51
CA GLY A 294 -4.12 10.77 -2.68
C GLY A 294 -3.49 12.11 -2.33
N PRO A 295 -3.34 12.97 -3.34
CA PRO A 295 -2.78 14.31 -3.18
C PRO A 295 -3.80 15.27 -2.57
N ILE A 296 -3.28 16.41 -2.10
CA ILE A 296 -4.06 17.63 -1.87
C ILE A 296 -3.48 18.79 -2.69
N VAL A 297 -4.26 19.85 -2.79
CA VAL A 297 -3.80 21.12 -3.39
C VAL A 297 -3.38 22.07 -2.29
N ALA A 298 -2.12 22.50 -2.31
CA ALA A 298 -1.58 23.47 -1.38
C ALA A 298 -0.92 24.60 -2.18
N ASN A 299 -1.49 25.79 -2.14
CA ASN A 299 -1.04 26.96 -2.91
C ASN A 299 -0.79 26.69 -4.41
N GLY A 300 -1.68 25.92 -5.05
CA GLY A 300 -1.57 25.55 -6.47
C GLY A 300 -0.57 24.43 -6.77
N VAL A 301 0.09 23.87 -5.76
CA VAL A 301 0.96 22.72 -5.89
C VAL A 301 0.20 21.44 -5.52
N ILE A 302 0.34 20.39 -6.31
CA ILE A 302 -0.21 19.08 -6.02
C ILE A 302 0.76 18.35 -5.09
N VAL A 303 0.44 18.29 -3.80
CA VAL A 303 1.30 17.69 -2.78
C VAL A 303 0.83 16.28 -2.46
N SER A 304 1.75 15.32 -2.47
CA SER A 304 1.45 13.91 -2.24
C SER A 304 2.54 13.21 -1.45
N GLY A 305 2.15 12.49 -0.41
CA GLY A 305 3.02 11.54 0.29
C GLY A 305 3.24 10.24 -0.49
N ILE A 306 3.85 9.25 0.15
CA ILE A 306 4.07 7.91 -0.39
C ILE A 306 4.07 6.87 0.73
N ASN A 307 3.80 5.60 0.37
CA ASN A 307 3.82 4.43 1.23
C ASN A 307 4.80 3.37 0.72
N GLY A 308 4.98 2.32 1.50
CA GLY A 308 5.76 1.14 1.13
C GLY A 308 7.24 1.32 1.39
N CYS A 309 7.57 2.18 2.33
CA CYS A 309 8.93 2.48 2.78
C CYS A 309 9.38 1.54 3.91
N GLU A 310 8.77 0.39 4.00
CA GLU A 310 9.08 -0.66 4.98
C GLU A 310 10.27 -1.51 4.55
N ARG A 311 10.69 -1.38 3.30
CA ARG A 311 11.85 -2.05 2.74
C ARG A 311 13.07 -1.16 2.87
N TYR A 312 14.22 -1.78 2.97
CA TYR A 312 15.49 -1.07 3.00
C TYR A 312 15.79 -0.51 1.59
N ILE A 313 15.48 0.76 1.41
CA ILE A 313 15.61 1.48 0.15
C ILE A 313 16.38 2.76 0.45
N GLU A 314 17.37 3.07 -0.38
CA GLU A 314 18.30 4.19 -0.14
C GLU A 314 17.61 5.55 0.00
N ASP A 315 16.51 5.77 -0.72
CA ASP A 315 15.77 7.03 -0.67
C ASP A 315 14.74 7.12 0.48
N GLY A 316 14.45 6.01 1.16
CA GLY A 316 13.43 5.97 2.21
C GLY A 316 12.05 6.45 1.75
N CYS A 317 11.26 7.03 2.65
CA CYS A 317 10.00 7.69 2.34
C CYS A 317 10.19 9.18 2.08
N PHE A 318 9.25 9.75 1.32
CA PHE A 318 9.31 11.15 0.93
C PHE A 318 7.93 11.74 0.60
N ILE A 319 7.88 13.06 0.59
CA ILE A 319 6.74 13.86 0.13
C ILE A 319 7.19 14.60 -1.12
N THR A 320 6.28 14.76 -2.09
CA THR A 320 6.58 15.47 -3.34
C THR A 320 5.54 16.55 -3.63
N GLY A 321 5.98 17.64 -4.23
CA GLY A 321 5.13 18.65 -4.85
C GLY A 321 5.25 18.62 -6.37
N HIS A 322 4.11 18.74 -7.04
CA HIS A 322 4.02 18.65 -8.50
C HIS A 322 3.27 19.84 -9.10
N ASP A 323 3.69 20.22 -10.29
CA ASP A 323 3.02 21.18 -11.15
C ASP A 323 1.67 20.58 -11.61
N PRO A 324 0.55 21.26 -11.42
CA PRO A 324 -0.78 20.75 -11.77
C PRO A 324 -0.98 20.58 -13.28
N ASP A 325 -0.29 21.35 -14.12
CA ASP A 325 -0.50 21.35 -15.57
C ASP A 325 0.15 20.20 -16.29
N ASN A 326 1.35 19.81 -15.84
CA ASN A 326 2.18 18.84 -16.56
C ASN A 326 2.71 17.70 -15.68
N GLY A 327 2.44 17.72 -14.36
CA GLY A 327 2.85 16.71 -13.41
C GLY A 327 4.35 16.72 -13.07
N LYS A 328 5.12 17.73 -13.52
CA LYS A 328 6.54 17.84 -13.19
C LYS A 328 6.75 17.88 -11.69
N GLU A 329 7.64 17.04 -11.16
CA GLU A 329 8.08 17.13 -9.78
C GLU A 329 8.86 18.43 -9.58
N LEU A 330 8.35 19.29 -8.70
CA LEU A 330 8.93 20.58 -8.35
C LEU A 330 9.95 20.44 -7.23
N TRP A 331 9.64 19.57 -6.25
CA TRP A 331 10.48 19.30 -5.10
C TRP A 331 10.18 17.92 -4.53
N ARG A 332 11.14 17.40 -3.77
CA ARG A 332 11.05 16.15 -3.00
C ARG A 332 11.68 16.36 -1.63
N THR A 333 10.97 15.92 -0.58
CA THR A 333 11.40 16.08 0.81
C THR A 333 11.38 14.74 1.50
N SER A 334 12.52 14.28 1.98
CA SER A 334 12.62 13.05 2.77
C SER A 334 11.85 13.18 4.08
N THR A 335 11.17 12.09 4.46
CA THR A 335 10.56 11.95 5.80
C THR A 335 11.48 11.22 6.78
N ILE A 336 12.69 10.94 6.35
CA ILE A 336 13.77 10.31 7.12
C ILE A 336 14.96 11.28 7.14
N ALA A 337 15.52 11.56 8.32
CA ALA A 337 16.76 12.29 8.43
C ALA A 337 17.92 11.42 7.93
N ASN A 338 18.62 11.89 6.87
CA ASN A 338 19.79 11.19 6.34
C ASN A 338 21.02 11.40 7.25
N PRO A 339 22.06 10.58 7.13
CA PRO A 339 23.24 10.72 7.97
C PRO A 339 23.90 12.10 7.93
N GLU A 340 23.84 12.77 6.78
CA GLU A 340 24.41 14.09 6.53
C GLU A 340 23.51 15.28 6.94
N ASP A 341 22.24 15.01 7.29
CA ASP A 341 21.27 16.03 7.69
C ASP A 341 21.53 16.50 9.15
N GLU A 342 21.01 17.68 9.51
CA GLU A 342 21.10 18.27 10.84
C GLU A 342 20.68 17.31 11.98
N TYR A 343 19.73 16.41 11.70
CA TYR A 343 19.19 15.44 12.67
C TYR A 343 19.54 13.99 12.32
N GLY A 344 20.59 13.78 11.54
CA GLY A 344 21.00 12.44 11.09
C GLY A 344 21.43 11.53 12.22
N ASP A 345 21.97 12.10 13.31
CA ASP A 345 22.39 11.40 14.53
C ASP A 345 21.23 10.78 15.32
N THR A 346 20.00 11.23 15.08
CA THR A 346 18.79 10.69 15.74
C THR A 346 18.48 9.23 15.36
N TRP A 347 19.13 8.71 14.34
CA TRP A 347 19.10 7.33 13.89
C TRP A 347 20.28 6.50 14.43
N GLY A 348 21.02 7.03 15.41
CA GLY A 348 22.22 6.37 15.94
C GLY A 348 23.23 6.08 14.82
N ASN A 349 23.79 4.87 14.82
CA ASN A 349 24.74 4.43 13.81
C ASN A 349 24.09 3.68 12.63
N THR A 350 22.78 3.81 12.44
CA THR A 350 22.06 3.11 11.37
C THR A 350 22.44 3.69 10.01
N ASP A 351 22.98 2.85 9.13
CA ASP A 351 23.30 3.25 7.76
C ASP A 351 22.05 3.73 7.00
N LYS A 352 22.22 4.64 6.06
CA LYS A 352 21.15 5.27 5.29
C LYS A 352 20.14 4.26 4.73
N VAL A 353 20.60 3.18 4.11
CA VAL A 353 19.76 2.16 3.49
C VAL A 353 18.85 1.43 4.48
N PHE A 354 19.21 1.39 5.76
CA PHE A 354 18.42 0.74 6.81
C PHE A 354 17.49 1.71 7.57
N ARG A 355 17.50 2.99 7.24
CA ARG A 355 16.58 3.99 7.79
C ARG A 355 15.26 3.91 7.05
N ALA A 356 14.30 3.18 7.59
CA ALA A 356 13.03 2.88 6.93
C ALA A 356 11.82 3.34 7.77
N GLY A 357 10.67 3.46 7.14
CA GLY A 357 9.44 3.99 7.72
C GLY A 357 9.22 5.47 7.37
N GLY A 358 8.50 6.19 8.20
CA GLY A 358 8.13 7.58 7.93
C GLY A 358 7.12 7.73 6.79
N ASP A 359 6.33 6.67 6.53
CA ASP A 359 5.27 6.66 5.52
C ASP A 359 4.28 7.79 5.75
N THR A 360 3.76 8.36 4.67
CA THR A 360 2.78 9.43 4.68
C THR A 360 1.52 8.94 3.95
N TRP A 361 0.74 8.10 4.64
CA TRP A 361 -0.37 7.34 4.07
C TRP A 361 -1.76 7.95 4.29
N ILE A 362 -1.84 9.11 4.96
CA ILE A 362 -3.04 9.94 5.09
C ILE A 362 -2.76 11.29 4.45
N PRO A 363 -3.76 11.94 3.82
CA PRO A 363 -3.62 13.30 3.30
C PRO A 363 -3.31 14.29 4.42
N GLY A 364 -2.53 15.31 4.07
CA GLY A 364 -2.26 16.43 4.96
C GLY A 364 -3.37 17.49 4.95
N SER A 365 -3.10 18.57 5.67
CA SER A 365 -3.92 19.79 5.71
C SER A 365 -3.09 21.01 5.28
N TYR A 366 -3.72 22.06 4.85
CA TYR A 366 -3.02 23.28 4.41
C TYR A 366 -3.63 24.53 5.07
N ASP A 367 -2.75 25.40 5.52
CA ASP A 367 -3.08 26.73 6.02
C ASP A 367 -2.65 27.77 4.99
N PRO A 368 -3.59 28.46 4.34
CA PRO A 368 -3.27 29.48 3.32
C PRO A 368 -2.68 30.76 3.92
N ASP A 369 -3.00 31.11 5.16
CA ASP A 369 -2.51 32.32 5.80
C ASP A 369 -1.05 32.18 6.19
N LEU A 370 -0.66 31.01 6.68
CA LEU A 370 0.73 30.67 7.00
C LEU A 370 1.52 30.17 5.78
N ASN A 371 0.85 29.79 4.69
CA ASN A 371 1.39 29.07 3.56
C ASN A 371 2.18 27.83 3.98
N LEU A 372 1.58 27.00 4.86
CA LEU A 372 2.15 25.79 5.40
C LEU A 372 1.25 24.58 5.16
N PHE A 373 1.85 23.53 4.63
CA PHE A 373 1.26 22.21 4.50
C PHE A 373 1.65 21.35 5.69
N PHE A 374 0.68 20.72 6.35
CA PHE A 374 0.90 19.87 7.51
C PHE A 374 0.59 18.42 7.18
N ILE A 375 1.50 17.52 7.52
CA ILE A 375 1.33 16.08 7.29
C ILE A 375 1.92 15.28 8.44
N GLY A 376 1.30 14.13 8.75
CA GLY A 376 1.83 13.17 9.70
C GLY A 376 2.70 12.13 9.04
N THR A 377 3.74 11.71 9.71
CA THR A 377 4.60 10.58 9.34
C THR A 377 4.36 9.39 10.25
N SER A 378 4.48 8.19 9.70
CA SER A 378 4.38 6.93 10.44
C SER A 378 5.67 6.65 11.24
N GLN A 379 5.67 5.56 11.98
CA GLN A 379 6.80 5.09 12.79
C GLN A 379 7.98 4.63 11.95
N ALA A 380 9.12 4.45 12.62
CA ALA A 380 10.31 3.82 12.04
C ALA A 380 10.09 2.32 11.79
N LYS A 381 10.73 1.74 10.79
CA LYS A 381 10.62 0.33 10.42
C LYS A 381 12.00 -0.36 10.43
N PRO A 382 12.07 -1.62 10.82
CA PRO A 382 11.07 -2.38 11.58
C PRO A 382 10.69 -1.63 12.86
N TRP A 383 9.44 -1.72 13.32
CA TRP A 383 8.95 -0.89 14.42
C TRP A 383 9.60 -1.20 15.80
N VAL A 384 10.15 -2.39 16.03
CA VAL A 384 10.93 -2.69 17.23
C VAL A 384 12.31 -2.06 17.13
N ALA A 385 12.66 -1.14 18.05
CA ALA A 385 13.92 -0.40 18.01
C ALA A 385 15.15 -1.30 17.99
N ASP A 386 15.18 -2.37 18.79
CA ASP A 386 16.28 -3.33 18.83
C ASP A 386 16.50 -4.03 17.46
N SER A 387 15.43 -4.32 16.73
CA SER A 387 15.52 -4.88 15.36
C SER A 387 16.18 -3.93 14.36
N ARG A 388 16.23 -2.64 14.65
CA ARG A 388 16.93 -1.61 13.87
C ARG A 388 18.36 -1.36 14.36
N GLY A 389 18.83 -2.09 15.40
CA GLY A 389 20.08 -1.79 16.08
C GLY A 389 20.04 -0.47 16.88
N MET A 390 18.85 -0.04 17.28
CA MET A 390 18.57 1.21 17.99
C MET A 390 17.98 0.93 19.38
N THR A 391 17.77 1.98 20.12
CA THR A 391 17.12 1.95 21.44
C THR A 391 15.97 2.94 21.49
N THR A 392 15.17 2.93 22.55
CA THR A 392 14.11 3.92 22.79
C THR A 392 14.64 5.34 23.04
N LYS A 393 15.96 5.54 23.10
CA LYS A 393 16.62 6.85 23.21
C LYS A 393 16.89 7.48 21.85
N ASP A 394 16.91 6.65 20.80
CA ASP A 394 17.16 7.09 19.42
C ASP A 394 15.83 7.49 18.81
N SER A 395 15.64 8.79 18.58
CA SER A 395 14.32 9.33 18.18
C SER A 395 13.92 9.06 16.75
N ALA A 396 14.85 8.70 15.86
CA ALA A 396 14.61 8.33 14.47
C ALA A 396 13.80 9.39 13.69
N LEU A 397 14.27 10.64 13.63
CA LEU A 397 13.58 11.72 12.92
C LEU A 397 13.55 11.46 11.38
N TYR A 398 12.47 11.81 10.69
CA TYR A 398 11.25 12.49 11.17
C TYR A 398 10.06 11.52 11.33
N THR A 399 10.29 10.31 11.81
CA THR A 399 9.19 9.37 12.07
C THR A 399 8.30 9.88 13.20
N ASN A 400 7.03 9.44 13.23
CA ASN A 400 6.04 9.81 14.25
C ASN A 400 5.92 11.32 14.50
N SER A 401 6.00 12.11 13.44
CA SER A 401 6.05 13.57 13.51
C SER A 401 4.91 14.24 12.78
N THR A 402 4.59 15.45 13.17
CA THR A 402 3.94 16.43 12.30
C THR A 402 5.03 17.23 11.61
N LEU A 403 4.99 17.27 10.29
CA LEU A 403 5.85 18.14 9.49
C LEU A 403 5.05 19.33 8.98
N ALA A 404 5.58 20.54 9.14
CA ALA A 404 5.09 21.76 8.52
C ALA A 404 6.01 22.13 7.37
N ILE A 405 5.49 22.07 6.15
CA ILE A 405 6.25 22.18 4.90
C ILE A 405 5.77 23.39 4.12
N ASN A 406 6.70 24.17 3.60
CA ASN A 406 6.37 25.19 2.62
C ASN A 406 6.03 24.52 1.27
N PRO A 407 4.78 24.63 0.77
CA PRO A 407 4.34 23.89 -0.41
C PRO A 407 5.04 24.32 -1.70
N ASN A 408 5.59 25.52 -1.75
CA ASN A 408 6.27 26.03 -2.96
C ASN A 408 7.70 25.49 -3.09
N SER A 409 8.38 25.22 -1.96
CA SER A 409 9.79 24.82 -1.95
C SER A 409 10.03 23.41 -1.44
N GLY A 410 9.06 22.78 -0.79
CA GLY A 410 9.21 21.50 -0.10
C GLY A 410 9.99 21.58 1.22
N LYS A 411 10.48 22.77 1.61
CA LYS A 411 11.30 22.91 2.82
C LYS A 411 10.45 22.65 4.06
N ILE A 412 10.94 21.76 4.95
CA ILE A 412 10.41 21.61 6.32
C ILE A 412 10.73 22.91 7.06
N VAL A 413 9.70 23.65 7.47
CA VAL A 413 9.82 24.91 8.23
C VAL A 413 9.98 24.61 9.71
N TRP A 414 9.19 23.65 10.21
CA TRP A 414 9.31 23.09 11.53
C TRP A 414 8.70 21.70 11.59
N PHE A 415 9.01 20.96 12.63
CA PHE A 415 8.40 19.67 12.91
C PHE A 415 8.14 19.53 14.42
N TYR A 416 7.23 18.60 14.74
CA TYR A 416 7.01 18.17 16.12
C TYR A 416 6.91 16.65 16.16
N GLN A 417 7.84 16.00 16.83
CA GLN A 417 7.80 14.55 17.00
C GLN A 417 6.93 14.19 18.22
N HIS A 418 5.85 13.46 17.97
CA HIS A 418 4.87 13.10 19.00
C HIS A 418 5.36 11.93 19.87
N ILE A 419 6.03 10.96 19.27
CA ILE A 419 6.48 9.74 19.94
C ILE A 419 7.94 9.47 19.56
N PRO A 420 8.92 10.12 20.20
CA PRO A 420 10.32 9.82 20.00
C PRO A 420 10.66 8.42 20.53
N GLY A 421 11.54 7.68 19.84
CA GLY A 421 11.96 6.35 20.26
C GLY A 421 10.85 5.31 20.27
N GLU A 422 9.86 5.46 19.41
CA GLU A 422 8.73 4.56 19.25
C GLU A 422 9.19 3.12 18.93
N THR A 423 8.55 2.11 19.54
CA THR A 423 8.95 0.70 19.43
C THR A 423 7.81 -0.29 19.60
N ILE A 424 6.55 0.14 19.52
CA ILE A 424 5.35 -0.69 19.71
C ILE A 424 4.31 -0.53 18.59
N ASP A 425 4.74 -0.04 17.42
CA ASP A 425 3.89 0.18 16.23
C ASP A 425 2.78 1.21 16.42
N MET A 426 3.09 2.30 17.13
CA MET A 426 2.18 3.44 17.27
C MET A 426 2.43 4.45 16.16
N GLU A 427 1.41 4.71 15.36
CA GLU A 427 1.49 5.64 14.25
C GLU A 427 0.91 7.02 14.56
N VAL A 428 1.54 8.05 13.99
CA VAL A 428 1.05 9.43 14.01
C VAL A 428 0.77 9.93 12.59
N GLY A 429 0.59 9.01 11.65
CA GLY A 429 0.31 9.29 10.23
C GLY A 429 -1.09 9.87 9.95
N PHE A 430 -1.88 10.23 10.96
CA PHE A 430 -3.27 10.66 10.83
C PHE A 430 -3.42 12.12 10.39
N GLU A 431 -4.66 12.55 10.15
CA GLU A 431 -4.99 13.91 9.73
C GLU A 431 -4.57 14.97 10.76
N ARG A 432 -4.29 16.16 10.27
CA ARG A 432 -4.09 17.38 11.08
C ARG A 432 -5.31 18.29 10.90
N VAL A 433 -6.09 18.45 11.96
CA VAL A 433 -7.20 19.41 11.98
C VAL A 433 -6.65 20.75 12.44
N LEU A 434 -6.75 21.76 11.58
CA LEU A 434 -6.28 23.11 11.89
C LEU A 434 -7.43 23.93 12.48
N VAL A 435 -7.15 24.64 13.55
CA VAL A 435 -8.11 25.50 14.24
C VAL A 435 -7.47 26.84 14.59
N ASN A 436 -8.22 27.91 14.40
CA ASN A 436 -7.81 29.23 14.90
C ASN A 436 -8.08 29.30 16.41
N TYR A 437 -7.11 29.78 17.12
CA TYR A 437 -7.19 29.96 18.58
C TYR A 437 -7.14 31.44 18.95
#